data_b61e7b0e01120f893e3195f489965a55
#
_entry.id   b61e7b0e01120f893e3195f489965a55
#
_cell.length_a   1.000
_cell.length_b   1.000
_cell.length_c   1.000
_cell.angle_alpha   90.00
_cell.angle_beta   90.00
_cell.angle_gamma   90.00
#
_symmetry.space_group_name_H-M   'P 1'
#
loop_
_entity.id
_entity.type
_entity.pdbx_description
1 polymer ?
#
loop_
_entity_poly.entity_id
_entity_poly.type
_entity_poly.pdbx_seq_one_letter_code
_entity_poly.pdbx_strand_id
1 'polypeptide(L)'
;MNKYPAIHEAALQLKGATHDYKEEWTADRYFVGEKIFAMLGTNNEGRDILTVKVEPSQGEILRTENPAIIPGYHMNKSHWVSVLLDEEKNEEFLAKLLAHGYEQVLRKLPKYRQREIESV
;
A
#
# COMPACT_ATOMS: atom_id res chain seq x y z
N MET A 1 -1.97 2.75 18.83
CA MET A 1 -2.09 4.09 18.25
C MET A 1 -1.30 4.20 16.95
N ASN A 2 -1.90 4.74 15.92
CA ASN A 2 -1.27 4.84 14.61
C ASN A 2 -0.26 6.00 14.59
N LYS A 3 0.99 5.69 14.27
CA LYS A 3 2.06 6.69 14.18
C LYS A 3 2.01 7.48 12.87
N TYR A 4 1.17 7.05 11.92
CA TYR A 4 1.13 7.62 10.57
C TYR A 4 -0.31 7.93 10.17
N PRO A 5 -0.95 8.89 10.87
CA PRO A 5 -2.36 9.19 10.59
C PRO A 5 -2.61 9.67 9.16
N ALA A 6 -1.65 10.36 8.54
CA ALA A 6 -1.80 10.83 7.16
C ALA A 6 -1.86 9.66 6.17
N ILE A 7 -1.08 8.61 6.41
CA ILE A 7 -1.11 7.40 5.58
C ILE A 7 -2.47 6.70 5.74
N HIS A 8 -2.91 6.54 6.97
CA HIS A 8 -4.18 5.90 7.28
C HIS A 8 -5.34 6.64 6.62
N GLU A 9 -5.37 7.96 6.76
CA GLU A 9 -6.41 8.78 6.16
C GLU A 9 -6.38 8.70 4.63
N ALA A 10 -5.19 8.81 4.03
CA ALA A 10 -5.05 8.74 2.58
C ALA A 10 -5.57 7.42 2.03
N ALA A 11 -5.27 6.31 2.71
CA ALA A 11 -5.74 5.00 2.28
C ALA A 11 -7.27 4.88 2.39
N LEU A 12 -7.84 5.37 3.48
CA LEU A 12 -9.28 5.22 3.72
C LEU A 12 -10.14 6.21 2.95
N GLN A 13 -9.54 7.26 2.39
CA GLN A 13 -10.27 8.17 1.50
C GLN A 13 -10.50 7.56 0.11
N LEU A 14 -9.77 6.50 -0.23
CA LEU A 14 -9.97 5.81 -1.51
C LEU A 14 -11.30 5.06 -1.47
N LYS A 15 -12.04 5.14 -2.56
CA LYS A 15 -13.43 4.65 -2.62
C LYS A 15 -13.53 3.16 -2.30
N GLY A 16 -14.33 2.82 -1.31
CA GLY A 16 -14.53 1.43 -0.91
C GLY A 16 -13.38 0.80 -0.15
N ALA A 17 -12.38 1.59 0.21
CA ALA A 17 -11.25 1.07 0.98
C ALA A 17 -11.66 0.73 2.40
N THR A 18 -11.19 -0.40 2.90
CA THR A 18 -11.42 -0.85 4.27
C THR A 18 -10.09 -1.17 4.93
N HIS A 19 -10.13 -1.41 6.23
CA HIS A 19 -8.93 -1.56 7.03
C HIS A 19 -9.15 -2.60 8.12
N ASP A 20 -8.11 -3.38 8.41
CA ASP A 20 -8.06 -4.16 9.64
C ASP A 20 -6.64 -4.15 10.18
N TYR A 21 -6.47 -4.67 11.37
CA TYR A 21 -5.15 -4.84 11.99
C TYR A 21 -4.93 -6.33 12.18
N LYS A 22 -3.85 -6.88 11.61
CA LYS A 22 -3.50 -8.28 11.76
C LYS A 22 -2.47 -8.42 12.87
N GLU A 23 -2.91 -8.92 14.01
CA GLU A 23 -2.06 -9.00 15.20
C GLU A 23 -0.82 -9.85 14.98
N GLU A 24 -0.98 -11.00 14.32
CA GLU A 24 0.13 -11.93 14.05
C GLU A 24 1.24 -11.29 13.22
N TRP A 25 0.88 -10.33 12.37
CA TRP A 25 1.82 -9.62 11.50
C TRP A 25 2.24 -8.28 12.08
N THR A 26 1.57 -7.83 13.14
CA THR A 26 1.74 -6.49 13.71
C THR A 26 1.63 -5.44 12.59
N ALA A 27 0.58 -5.55 11.80
CA ALA A 27 0.43 -4.71 10.61
C ALA A 27 -1.00 -4.27 10.39
N ASP A 28 -1.17 -3.02 10.00
CA ASP A 28 -2.43 -2.50 9.49
C ASP A 28 -2.54 -2.90 8.02
N ARG A 29 -3.71 -3.42 7.62
CA ARG A 29 -3.93 -3.85 6.25
C ARG A 29 -5.05 -3.02 5.64
N TYR A 30 -4.85 -2.64 4.38
CA TYR A 30 -5.81 -1.83 3.63
C TYR A 30 -6.29 -2.62 2.42
N PHE A 31 -7.61 -2.67 2.23
CA PHE A 31 -8.24 -3.53 1.24
C PHE A 31 -9.15 -2.74 0.30
N VAL A 32 -9.30 -3.24 -0.92
CA VAL A 32 -10.39 -2.86 -1.81
C VAL A 32 -10.92 -4.14 -2.45
N GLY A 33 -12.25 -4.31 -2.43
CA GLY A 33 -12.86 -5.54 -2.94
C GLY A 33 -12.32 -6.78 -2.24
N GLU A 34 -12.03 -6.65 -0.94
CA GLU A 34 -11.54 -7.75 -0.07
C GLU A 34 -10.12 -8.22 -0.42
N LYS A 35 -9.40 -7.45 -1.25
CA LYS A 35 -8.00 -7.73 -1.60
C LYS A 35 -7.10 -6.66 -0.99
N ILE A 36 -5.96 -7.07 -0.46
CA ILE A 36 -5.00 -6.14 0.14
C ILE A 36 -4.34 -5.30 -0.96
N PHE A 37 -4.27 -3.98 -0.79
CA PHE A 37 -3.49 -3.12 -1.68
C PHE A 37 -2.33 -2.44 -0.96
N ALA A 38 -2.33 -2.41 0.37
CA ALA A 38 -1.25 -1.80 1.15
C ALA A 38 -1.23 -2.36 2.57
N MET A 39 -0.05 -2.34 3.19
CA MET A 39 0.13 -2.73 4.60
C MET A 39 1.11 -1.78 5.25
N LEU A 40 0.83 -1.45 6.51
CA LEU A 40 1.68 -0.56 7.32
C LEU A 40 2.15 -1.34 8.55
N GLY A 41 3.45 -1.55 8.66
CA GLY A 41 4.00 -2.34 9.75
C GLY A 41 5.49 -2.13 9.90
N THR A 42 6.19 -3.15 10.40
CA THR A 42 7.63 -3.07 10.61
C THR A 42 8.32 -4.26 9.93
N ASN A 43 9.58 -4.06 9.53
CA ASN A 43 10.39 -5.15 8.99
C ASN A 43 11.17 -5.84 10.12
N ASN A 44 12.01 -6.82 9.76
CA ASN A 44 12.77 -7.59 10.74
C ASN A 44 13.87 -6.79 11.46
N GLU A 45 14.13 -5.57 11.01
CA GLU A 45 15.05 -4.64 11.68
C GLU A 45 14.32 -3.64 12.59
N GLY A 46 13.01 -3.79 12.73
CA GLY A 46 12.21 -2.87 13.52
C GLY A 46 11.94 -1.53 12.86
N ARG A 47 12.21 -1.41 11.56
CA ARG A 47 11.95 -0.17 10.83
C ARG A 47 10.53 -0.15 10.30
N ASP A 48 9.87 0.99 10.42
CA ASP A 48 8.50 1.15 9.91
C ASP A 48 8.51 1.15 8.39
N ILE A 49 7.62 0.37 7.79
CA ILE A 49 7.50 0.27 6.33
C ILE A 49 6.05 0.38 5.90
N LEU A 50 5.86 0.96 4.71
CA LEU A 50 4.58 0.92 4.00
C LEU A 50 4.79 0.03 2.77
N THR A 51 4.10 -1.10 2.70
CA THR A 51 4.20 -2.05 1.60
C THR A 51 2.98 -1.86 0.71
N VAL A 52 3.21 -1.62 -0.58
CA VAL A 52 2.15 -1.23 -1.51
C VAL A 52 2.23 -2.06 -2.78
N LYS A 53 1.08 -2.46 -3.29
CA LYS A 53 0.96 -3.16 -4.58
C LYS A 53 1.36 -2.21 -5.70
N VAL A 54 2.17 -2.71 -6.65
CA VAL A 54 2.63 -1.90 -7.78
C VAL A 54 2.53 -2.69 -9.08
N GLU A 55 2.45 -1.96 -10.19
CA GLU A 55 2.68 -2.54 -11.50
C GLU A 55 4.18 -2.82 -11.57
N PRO A 56 4.63 -4.03 -12.03
CA PRO A 56 6.05 -4.42 -11.94
C PRO A 56 7.05 -3.45 -12.54
N SER A 57 6.79 -2.90 -13.71
CA SER A 57 7.74 -1.96 -14.32
C SER A 57 7.81 -0.64 -13.54
N GLN A 58 6.69 -0.21 -13.00
CA GLN A 58 6.65 1.00 -12.16
C GLN A 58 7.40 0.76 -10.85
N GLY A 59 7.27 -0.42 -10.28
CA GLY A 59 8.02 -0.79 -9.07
C GLY A 59 9.52 -0.74 -9.29
N GLU A 60 9.98 -1.22 -10.45
CA GLU A 60 11.38 -1.17 -10.81
C GLU A 60 11.91 0.26 -10.90
N ILE A 61 11.14 1.13 -11.55
CA ILE A 61 11.49 2.55 -11.67
C ILE A 61 11.57 3.19 -10.28
N LEU A 62 10.60 2.95 -9.44
CA LEU A 62 10.56 3.50 -8.07
C LEU A 62 11.79 3.08 -7.27
N ARG A 63 12.15 1.80 -7.33
CA ARG A 63 13.32 1.31 -6.59
C ARG A 63 14.63 1.88 -7.11
N THR A 64 14.69 2.13 -8.42
CA THR A 64 15.88 2.72 -9.03
C THR A 64 16.04 4.18 -8.64
N GLU A 65 14.95 4.92 -8.58
CA GLU A 65 14.96 6.37 -8.36
C GLU A 65 14.97 6.77 -6.90
N ASN A 66 14.50 5.92 -6.01
CA ASN A 66 14.35 6.28 -4.60
C ASN A 66 14.96 5.19 -3.71
N PRO A 67 16.10 5.47 -3.04
CA PRO A 67 16.74 4.46 -2.17
C PRO A 67 15.92 4.07 -0.94
N ALA A 68 14.89 4.82 -0.58
CA ALA A 68 13.98 4.46 0.51
C ALA A 68 12.99 3.36 0.08
N ILE A 69 12.94 3.04 -1.21
CA ILE A 69 12.00 2.03 -1.73
C ILE A 69 12.77 0.74 -2.03
N ILE A 70 12.33 -0.35 -1.41
CA ILE A 70 12.97 -1.66 -1.52
C ILE A 70 11.92 -2.68 -2.02
N PRO A 71 12.35 -3.88 -2.46
CA PRO A 71 11.39 -4.92 -2.85
C PRO A 71 10.45 -5.27 -1.70
N GLY A 72 9.23 -5.65 -2.04
CA GLY A 72 8.17 -5.87 -1.04
C GLY A 72 8.55 -6.89 0.03
N TYR A 73 8.44 -6.49 1.28
CA TYR A 73 8.76 -7.30 2.44
C TYR A 73 7.66 -8.35 2.66
N HIS A 74 8.04 -9.62 2.69
CA HIS A 74 7.12 -10.76 2.86
C HIS A 74 6.07 -10.90 1.76
N MET A 75 6.25 -10.21 0.63
CA MET A 75 5.30 -10.26 -0.48
C MET A 75 6.04 -10.58 -1.77
N ASN A 76 5.30 -10.84 -2.84
CA ASN A 76 5.90 -11.05 -4.16
C ASN A 76 6.66 -9.79 -4.58
N LYS A 77 7.97 -9.90 -4.75
CA LYS A 77 8.85 -8.75 -4.93
C LYS A 77 8.73 -8.08 -6.30
N SER A 78 8.07 -8.72 -7.26
CA SER A 78 7.78 -8.10 -8.56
C SER A 78 6.55 -7.21 -8.49
N HIS A 79 5.61 -7.52 -7.61
CA HIS A 79 4.30 -6.86 -7.53
C HIS A 79 4.13 -5.97 -6.29
N TRP A 80 5.15 -5.88 -5.45
CA TRP A 80 5.07 -5.12 -4.20
C TRP A 80 6.36 -4.39 -3.94
N VAL A 81 6.26 -3.18 -3.39
CA VAL A 81 7.41 -2.43 -2.89
C VAL A 81 7.15 -2.08 -1.43
N SER A 82 8.23 -1.93 -0.67
CA SER A 82 8.17 -1.45 0.72
C SER A 82 8.93 -0.14 0.82
N VAL A 83 8.29 0.86 1.40
CA VAL A 83 8.88 2.18 1.59
C VAL A 83 9.38 2.29 3.04
N LEU A 84 10.66 2.61 3.21
CA LEU A 84 11.23 2.84 4.53
C LEU A 84 10.77 4.23 5.00
N LEU A 85 9.86 4.24 5.98
CA LEU A 85 9.20 5.47 6.42
C LEU A 85 10.09 6.40 7.25
N ASP A 86 11.23 5.90 7.74
CA ASP A 86 12.21 6.75 8.40
C ASP A 86 13.05 7.53 7.39
N GLU A 87 13.01 7.17 6.11
CA GLU A 87 13.73 7.85 5.05
C GLU A 87 12.83 8.63 4.10
N GLU A 88 11.62 8.13 3.83
CA GLU A 88 10.67 8.80 2.94
C GLU A 88 9.51 9.36 3.75
N LYS A 89 9.46 10.68 3.87
CA LYS A 89 8.46 11.36 4.69
C LYS A 89 7.51 12.26 3.89
N ASN A 90 7.62 12.26 2.57
CA ASN A 90 6.76 13.08 1.72
C ASN A 90 5.36 12.47 1.65
N GLU A 91 4.41 13.09 2.36
CA GLU A 91 3.04 12.58 2.47
C GLU A 91 2.31 12.57 1.13
N GLU A 92 2.58 13.55 0.27
CA GLU A 92 1.96 13.59 -1.05
C GLU A 92 2.42 12.40 -1.91
N PHE A 93 3.72 12.10 -1.87
CA PHE A 93 4.26 10.94 -2.58
C PHE A 93 3.63 9.64 -2.07
N LEU A 94 3.54 9.49 -0.74
CA LEU A 94 2.97 8.30 -0.14
C LEU A 94 1.49 8.14 -0.50
N ALA A 95 0.74 9.24 -0.52
CA ALA A 95 -0.67 9.21 -0.91
C ALA A 95 -0.83 8.78 -2.36
N LYS A 96 0.03 9.27 -3.25
CA LYS A 96 0.00 8.88 -4.67
C LYS A 96 0.35 7.41 -4.85
N LEU A 97 1.30 6.91 -4.06
CA LEU A 97 1.68 5.51 -4.11
C LEU A 97 0.53 4.62 -3.64
N LEU A 98 -0.16 5.01 -2.57
CA LEU A 98 -1.33 4.29 -2.09
C LEU A 98 -2.42 4.24 -3.15
N ALA A 99 -2.68 5.37 -3.82
CA ALA A 99 -3.67 5.43 -4.89
C ALA A 99 -3.29 4.50 -6.06
N HIS A 100 -2.00 4.44 -6.38
CA HIS A 100 -1.50 3.52 -7.41
C HIS A 100 -1.77 2.06 -7.03
N GLY A 101 -1.45 1.68 -5.79
CA GLY A 101 -1.69 0.33 -5.30
C GLY A 101 -3.17 -0.03 -5.31
N TYR A 102 -4.00 0.90 -4.88
CA TYR A 102 -5.45 0.75 -4.91
C TYR A 102 -5.93 0.46 -6.35
N GLU A 103 -5.47 1.26 -7.33
CA GLU A 103 -5.86 1.08 -8.72
C GLU A 103 -5.40 -0.27 -9.26
N GLN A 104 -4.20 -0.71 -8.90
CA GLN A 104 -3.69 -2.02 -9.33
C GLN A 104 -4.63 -3.14 -8.91
N VAL A 105 -5.14 -3.09 -7.69
CA VAL A 105 -6.04 -4.12 -7.18
C VAL A 105 -7.44 -3.94 -7.78
N LEU A 106 -7.95 -2.71 -7.78
CA LEU A 106 -9.30 -2.43 -8.28
C LEU A 106 -9.47 -2.89 -9.72
N ARG A 107 -8.51 -2.58 -10.60
CA ARG A 107 -8.62 -2.90 -12.03
C ARG A 107 -8.52 -4.39 -12.33
N LYS A 108 -8.09 -5.20 -11.38
CA LYS A 108 -8.05 -6.66 -11.53
C LYS A 108 -9.30 -7.35 -11.00
N LEU A 109 -10.19 -6.63 -10.37
CA LEU A 109 -11.48 -7.18 -9.93
C LEU A 109 -12.40 -7.36 -11.14
N PRO A 110 -13.41 -8.26 -11.05
CA PRO A 110 -14.43 -8.36 -12.12
C PRO A 110 -15.11 -7.02 -12.34
N LYS A 111 -15.53 -6.75 -13.58
CA LYS A 111 -16.14 -5.46 -13.94
C LYS A 111 -17.33 -5.10 -13.08
N TYR A 112 -18.20 -6.08 -12.74
CA TYR A 112 -19.38 -5.80 -11.91
C TYR A 112 -18.93 -5.32 -10.52
N ARG A 113 -17.84 -5.88 -10.00
CA ARG A 113 -17.33 -5.52 -8.68
C ARG A 113 -16.73 -4.11 -8.70
N GLN A 114 -16.03 -3.77 -9.78
CA GLN A 114 -15.49 -2.42 -9.95
C GLN A 114 -16.62 -1.40 -9.95
N ARG A 115 -17.71 -1.70 -10.67
CA ARG A 115 -18.87 -0.80 -10.73
C ARG A 115 -19.53 -0.62 -9.36
N GLU A 116 -19.64 -1.69 -8.58
CA GLU A 116 -20.19 -1.61 -7.22
C GLU A 116 -19.36 -0.66 -6.35
N ILE A 117 -18.04 -0.79 -6.42
CA ILE A 117 -17.14 0.03 -5.61
C ILE A 117 -17.19 1.48 -6.07
N GLU A 118 -17.17 1.72 -7.38
CA GLU A 118 -17.15 3.07 -7.93
C GLU A 118 -18.47 3.81 -7.77
N SER A 119 -19.56 3.10 -7.53
CA SER A 119 -20.88 3.71 -7.38
C SER A 119 -21.20 4.13 -5.94
N VAL A 120 -20.32 3.86 -5.01
CA VAL A 120 -20.53 4.19 -3.59
C VAL A 120 -20.44 5.68 -3.32
#